data_3e223feb8a369c7694a36b5f6bd73afc
#
_entry.id   3e223feb8a369c7694a36b5f6bd73afc
#
_cell.length_a   1.000
_cell.length_b   1.000
_cell.length_c   1.000
_cell.angle_alpha   90.00
_cell.angle_beta   90.00
_cell.angle_gamma   90.00
#
_symmetry.space_group_name_H-M   'P 1'
#
loop_
_entity.id
_entity.type
_entity.pdbx_description
1 polymer ?
#
loop_
_entity_poly.entity_id
_entity_poly.type
_entity_poly.pdbx_seq_one_letter_code
_entity_poly.pdbx_strand_id
1 'polypeptide(L)'
;MKKIGFLLLCFFLLLISLTACGSSQEAAPSLEHEAESKTVELTVWGAEEDEALLQEIFTSFQSHYAGQANFQITFQPQSESSCKDVLLGDLEGGADVFAFADDQVAALAAAGGLDPIADSTEIRNASLPAAVEAASVEGTLYAYPLTADNGYFLYYNKAYFSDEDIQSLERMLEQAEQAERLVAMDWSSAWYVYAFFGNTGLTVGLNEDGLTNYCTWNSTEGDIHGVDVAKAMLAIASSPGFANMTDQEFLAGVQDGTVIAGVSGVWNAVAVQEAWGKNTGAAKLPSYTCAGRQVQMASFSGCKLIGVNAYSGYPEWAVRLAEWITNEENQRLRFERRGQGPANINVANSSQVQASQAIAALLAQSEFSQIQRIGGKFWDPVSE
;
A
#
# COMPACT_ATOMS: atom_id res chain seq x y z
N MET A 1 -46.02 34.16 -63.11
CA MET A 1 -47.10 35.16 -62.89
C MET A 1 -46.67 35.91 -61.61
N LYS A 2 -46.23 37.10 -61.85
CA LYS A 2 -46.77 38.41 -61.38
C LYS A 2 -46.65 38.56 -59.82
N LYS A 3 -46.15 39.60 -59.15
CA LYS A 3 -45.69 40.99 -59.53
C LYS A 3 -45.17 41.54 -58.21
N ILE A 4 -44.00 42.24 -58.09
CA ILE A 4 -43.85 43.70 -58.11
C ILE A 4 -44.64 44.38 -56.99
N GLY A 5 -44.03 45.15 -56.05
CA GLY A 5 -43.23 46.35 -56.10
C GLY A 5 -43.23 46.98 -54.75
N PHE A 6 -42.38 47.86 -54.46
CA PHE A 6 -42.09 49.29 -54.64
C PHE A 6 -41.92 49.90 -53.23
N LEU A 7 -40.74 50.34 -52.84
CA LEU A 7 -40.06 51.65 -52.92
C LEU A 7 -40.80 52.86 -52.31
N LEU A 8 -40.16 53.55 -51.34
CA LEU A 8 -39.98 54.99 -51.21
C LEU A 8 -39.62 55.31 -49.76
N LEU A 9 -38.43 55.76 -49.37
CA LEU A 9 -37.69 57.04 -49.51
C LEU A 9 -38.43 58.30 -48.99
N CYS A 10 -37.87 58.93 -47.94
CA CYS A 10 -37.70 60.40 -47.71
C CYS A 10 -37.15 60.61 -46.29
N PHE A 11 -35.96 61.04 -46.12
CA PHE A 11 -35.29 62.30 -46.02
C PHE A 11 -36.07 63.36 -45.22
N PHE A 12 -35.49 63.87 -44.09
CA PHE A 12 -35.21 65.29 -43.83
C PHE A 12 -34.68 65.50 -42.39
N LEU A 13 -33.44 65.99 -42.30
CA LEU A 13 -32.83 67.15 -41.76
C LEU A 13 -32.96 67.50 -40.25
N LEU A 14 -31.81 67.45 -39.63
CA LEU A 14 -31.07 68.45 -38.84
C LEU A 14 -31.90 69.51 -38.00
N LEU A 15 -31.55 69.50 -36.70
CA LEU A 15 -31.27 70.77 -36.01
C LEU A 15 -30.41 70.50 -34.75
N ILE A 16 -29.35 71.28 -34.69
CA ILE A 16 -28.34 71.32 -33.65
C ILE A 16 -28.88 72.11 -32.44
N SER A 17 -28.59 71.65 -31.23
CA SER A 17 -28.37 72.57 -30.10
C SER A 17 -27.41 71.90 -29.09
N LEU A 18 -26.27 72.58 -28.94
CA LEU A 18 -25.30 72.43 -27.88
C LEU A 18 -25.87 72.98 -26.57
N THR A 19 -25.69 72.19 -25.45
CA THR A 19 -25.34 72.75 -24.14
C THR A 19 -24.73 71.67 -23.22
N ALA A 20 -23.51 71.93 -22.95
CA ALA A 20 -22.72 71.89 -21.71
C ALA A 20 -22.84 70.82 -20.65
N CYS A 21 -21.70 70.18 -20.40
CA CYS A 21 -21.06 69.76 -19.12
C CYS A 21 -21.89 69.07 -18.04
N GLY A 22 -21.54 67.80 -17.82
CA GLY A 22 -21.77 67.06 -16.60
C GLY A 22 -21.03 65.72 -16.69
N SER A 23 -19.80 65.68 -16.16
CA SER A 23 -19.01 64.43 -16.05
C SER A 23 -19.64 63.50 -15.05
N SER A 24 -20.28 62.48 -15.53
CA SER A 24 -20.58 61.28 -14.78
C SER A 24 -19.90 60.12 -15.51
N GLN A 25 -18.80 59.69 -14.94
CA GLN A 25 -18.07 58.52 -15.35
C GLN A 25 -18.93 57.29 -14.96
N GLU A 26 -19.75 56.80 -15.87
CA GLU A 26 -20.35 55.48 -15.72
C GLU A 26 -19.22 54.47 -15.79
N ALA A 27 -18.95 53.88 -14.62
CA ALA A 27 -18.13 52.67 -14.52
C ALA A 27 -18.76 51.58 -15.37
N ALA A 28 -18.05 51.10 -16.38
CA ALA A 28 -18.40 49.88 -17.08
C ALA A 28 -18.56 48.75 -16.05
N PRO A 29 -19.59 47.90 -16.13
CA PRO A 29 -19.65 46.73 -15.30
C PRO A 29 -18.46 45.86 -15.68
N SER A 30 -17.53 45.69 -14.74
CA SER A 30 -16.55 44.64 -14.77
C SER A 30 -17.34 43.32 -14.74
N LEU A 31 -17.47 42.69 -15.89
CA LEU A 31 -17.80 41.28 -15.99
C LEU A 31 -16.57 40.53 -15.42
N GLU A 32 -16.48 40.46 -14.09
CA GLU A 32 -15.77 39.36 -13.46
C GLU A 32 -16.53 38.10 -13.87
N HIS A 33 -16.06 37.47 -14.94
CA HIS A 33 -16.30 36.05 -15.13
C HIS A 33 -15.58 35.38 -13.95
N GLU A 34 -16.27 35.18 -12.82
CA GLU A 34 -15.99 34.04 -11.96
C GLU A 34 -16.12 32.84 -12.87
N ALA A 35 -15.00 32.36 -13.39
CA ALA A 35 -14.94 31.04 -13.95
C ALA A 35 -15.37 30.11 -12.80
N GLU A 36 -16.57 29.54 -12.88
CA GLU A 36 -17.00 28.49 -11.97
C GLU A 36 -15.90 27.42 -12.00
N SER A 37 -15.11 27.37 -10.93
CA SER A 37 -14.04 26.38 -10.82
C SER A 37 -14.72 25.02 -10.83
N LYS A 38 -14.39 24.22 -11.84
CA LYS A 38 -14.96 22.88 -12.05
C LYS A 38 -14.73 22.07 -10.77
N THR A 39 -15.79 21.49 -10.21
CA THR A 39 -15.66 20.54 -9.10
C THR A 39 -15.06 19.24 -9.63
N VAL A 40 -14.01 18.79 -8.97
CA VAL A 40 -13.32 17.52 -9.23
C VAL A 40 -13.63 16.58 -8.07
N GLU A 41 -14.30 15.49 -8.38
CA GLU A 41 -14.67 14.46 -7.41
C GLU A 41 -13.75 13.26 -7.60
N LEU A 42 -13.00 12.90 -6.56
CA LEU A 42 -12.08 11.76 -6.58
C LEU A 42 -12.37 10.82 -5.42
N THR A 43 -12.40 9.53 -5.71
CA THR A 43 -12.45 8.48 -4.70
C THR A 43 -11.10 7.82 -4.54
N VAL A 44 -10.63 7.66 -3.30
CA VAL A 44 -9.35 7.03 -2.97
C VAL A 44 -9.59 5.81 -2.09
N TRP A 45 -9.05 4.66 -2.50
CA TRP A 45 -9.00 3.44 -1.70
C TRP A 45 -7.64 3.27 -1.03
N GLY A 46 -7.67 2.84 0.22
CA GLY A 46 -6.47 2.52 1.01
C GLY A 46 -6.83 1.74 2.27
N ALA A 47 -5.83 1.28 2.99
CA ALA A 47 -6.04 0.61 4.26
C ALA A 47 -6.74 1.53 5.27
N GLU A 48 -7.66 1.00 6.07
CA GLU A 48 -8.44 1.77 7.06
C GLU A 48 -7.53 2.56 8.01
N GLU A 49 -6.41 1.97 8.40
CA GLU A 49 -5.43 2.58 9.32
C GLU A 49 -4.70 3.78 8.71
N ASP A 50 -4.75 3.96 7.40
CA ASP A 50 -4.14 5.07 6.69
C ASP A 50 -5.07 6.28 6.53
N GLU A 51 -6.35 6.17 6.95
CA GLU A 51 -7.35 7.23 6.75
C GLU A 51 -6.87 8.59 7.27
N ALA A 52 -6.42 8.65 8.52
CA ALA A 52 -5.99 9.90 9.14
C ALA A 52 -4.81 10.55 8.38
N LEU A 53 -3.84 9.75 7.94
CA LEU A 53 -2.71 10.20 7.14
C LEU A 53 -3.17 10.69 5.76
N LEU A 54 -4.04 9.95 5.08
CA LEU A 54 -4.54 10.31 3.76
C LEU A 54 -5.36 11.60 3.81
N GLN A 55 -6.16 11.84 4.85
CA GLN A 55 -6.89 13.10 5.05
C GLN A 55 -5.93 14.30 5.21
N GLU A 56 -4.79 14.13 5.91
CA GLU A 56 -3.75 15.15 6.00
C GLU A 56 -3.15 15.44 4.61
N ILE A 57 -2.85 14.41 3.84
CA ILE A 57 -2.33 14.50 2.46
C ILE A 57 -3.34 15.16 1.52
N PHE A 58 -4.63 14.80 1.59
CA PHE A 58 -5.68 15.41 0.76
C PHE A 58 -5.84 16.88 1.06
N THR A 59 -5.76 17.27 2.33
CA THR A 59 -5.82 18.70 2.74
C THR A 59 -4.65 19.48 2.16
N SER A 60 -3.44 18.92 2.16
CA SER A 60 -2.26 19.56 1.57
C SER A 60 -2.36 19.64 0.04
N PHE A 61 -2.88 18.60 -0.63
CA PHE A 61 -3.14 18.59 -2.07
C PHE A 61 -4.15 19.69 -2.46
N GLN A 62 -5.29 19.74 -1.79
CA GLN A 62 -6.32 20.76 -2.03
C GLN A 62 -5.78 22.19 -1.83
N SER A 63 -4.91 22.38 -0.83
CA SER A 63 -4.27 23.68 -0.56
C SER A 63 -3.27 24.05 -1.65
N HIS A 64 -2.48 23.08 -2.15
CA HIS A 64 -1.50 23.28 -3.20
C HIS A 64 -2.14 23.69 -4.54
N TYR A 65 -3.26 23.04 -4.88
CA TYR A 65 -3.98 23.31 -6.12
C TYR A 65 -5.16 24.27 -5.98
N ALA A 66 -5.22 25.03 -4.87
CA ALA A 66 -6.27 26.02 -4.65
C ALA A 66 -6.37 27.01 -5.82
N GLY A 67 -7.61 27.25 -6.28
CA GLY A 67 -7.89 28.15 -7.41
C GLY A 67 -7.76 27.51 -8.81
N GLN A 68 -7.27 26.27 -8.91
CA GLN A 68 -7.27 25.51 -10.19
C GLN A 68 -8.54 24.68 -10.35
N ALA A 69 -9.02 24.07 -9.25
CA ALA A 69 -10.30 23.36 -9.18
C ALA A 69 -10.83 23.37 -7.75
N ASN A 70 -12.11 23.02 -7.58
CA ASN A 70 -12.69 22.68 -6.29
C ASN A 70 -12.64 21.16 -6.14
N PHE A 71 -11.96 20.66 -5.10
CA PHE A 71 -11.79 19.21 -4.91
C PHE A 71 -12.73 18.66 -3.85
N GLN A 72 -13.38 17.56 -4.18
CA GLN A 72 -14.08 16.70 -3.24
C GLN A 72 -13.41 15.33 -3.30
N ILE A 73 -12.52 15.04 -2.32
CA ILE A 73 -11.78 13.79 -2.26
C ILE A 73 -12.40 12.94 -1.15
N THR A 74 -12.87 11.75 -1.51
CA THR A 74 -13.52 10.80 -0.60
C THR A 74 -12.60 9.60 -0.37
N PHE A 75 -12.26 9.33 0.88
CA PHE A 75 -11.58 8.09 1.27
C PHE A 75 -12.62 6.97 1.48
N GLN A 76 -12.29 5.78 0.98
CA GLN A 76 -13.04 4.56 1.25
C GLN A 76 -12.05 3.46 1.66
N PRO A 77 -12.24 2.84 2.83
CA PRO A 77 -11.36 1.77 3.28
C PRO A 77 -11.48 0.55 2.35
N GLN A 78 -10.34 0.10 1.86
CA GLN A 78 -10.21 -1.08 1.03
C GLN A 78 -8.88 -1.77 1.34
N SER A 79 -8.93 -3.07 1.63
CA SER A 79 -7.71 -3.84 1.84
C SER A 79 -6.84 -3.86 0.57
N GLU A 80 -5.56 -3.55 0.75
CA GLU A 80 -4.58 -3.53 -0.34
C GLU A 80 -4.37 -4.91 -0.97
N SER A 81 -4.55 -6.00 -0.19
CA SER A 81 -4.41 -7.38 -0.67
C SER A 81 -5.56 -7.83 -1.56
N SER A 82 -6.78 -7.31 -1.35
CA SER A 82 -7.97 -7.67 -2.13
C SER A 82 -8.38 -6.59 -3.14
N CYS A 83 -7.63 -5.50 -3.24
CA CYS A 83 -7.97 -4.33 -4.07
C CYS A 83 -8.22 -4.71 -5.53
N LYS A 84 -7.37 -5.54 -6.12
CA LYS A 84 -7.52 -6.03 -7.50
C LYS A 84 -8.87 -6.67 -7.75
N ASP A 85 -9.31 -7.58 -6.88
CA ASP A 85 -10.54 -8.34 -7.11
C ASP A 85 -11.78 -7.46 -7.01
N VAL A 86 -11.75 -6.48 -6.11
CA VAL A 86 -12.82 -5.49 -5.97
C VAL A 86 -12.84 -4.55 -7.18
N LEU A 87 -11.69 -4.02 -7.60
CA LEU A 87 -11.60 -3.11 -8.73
C LEU A 87 -11.99 -3.78 -10.05
N LEU A 88 -11.52 -5.01 -10.30
CA LEU A 88 -11.88 -5.77 -11.51
C LEU A 88 -13.34 -6.19 -11.53
N GLY A 89 -14.02 -6.20 -10.39
CA GLY A 89 -15.47 -6.41 -10.31
C GLY A 89 -16.29 -5.26 -10.89
N ASP A 90 -15.79 -4.02 -10.81
CA ASP A 90 -16.43 -2.82 -11.33
C ASP A 90 -15.39 -1.71 -11.59
N LEU A 91 -14.77 -1.72 -12.77
CA LEU A 91 -13.74 -0.75 -13.16
C LEU A 91 -14.29 0.69 -13.29
N GLU A 92 -15.52 0.86 -13.75
CA GLU A 92 -16.13 2.18 -13.94
C GLU A 92 -16.61 2.79 -12.61
N GLY A 93 -17.07 1.96 -11.67
CA GLY A 93 -17.53 2.38 -10.34
C GLY A 93 -16.44 2.29 -9.25
N GLY A 94 -15.25 1.81 -9.59
CA GLY A 94 -14.11 1.72 -8.68
C GLY A 94 -13.50 3.06 -8.33
N ALA A 95 -12.55 3.07 -7.36
CA ALA A 95 -11.83 4.28 -6.98
C ALA A 95 -10.99 4.84 -8.13
N ASP A 96 -10.81 6.17 -8.15
CA ASP A 96 -9.94 6.87 -9.10
C ASP A 96 -8.45 6.61 -8.80
N VAL A 97 -8.11 6.55 -7.50
CA VAL A 97 -6.76 6.29 -7.00
C VAL A 97 -6.84 5.21 -5.92
N PHE A 98 -5.95 4.24 -5.94
CA PHE A 98 -6.04 3.12 -5.01
C PHE A 98 -4.67 2.56 -4.62
N ALA A 99 -4.56 2.15 -3.34
CA ALA A 99 -3.40 1.45 -2.82
C ALA A 99 -3.57 -0.07 -3.00
N PHE A 100 -2.50 -0.77 -3.40
CA PHE A 100 -2.51 -2.22 -3.61
C PHE A 100 -1.12 -2.84 -3.46
N ALA A 101 -1.07 -4.16 -3.23
CA ALA A 101 0.17 -4.93 -3.17
C ALA A 101 0.70 -5.25 -4.58
N ASP A 102 2.01 -5.28 -4.74
CA ASP A 102 2.70 -5.35 -6.03
C ASP A 102 2.47 -6.64 -6.83
N ASP A 103 2.06 -7.74 -6.18
CA ASP A 103 1.68 -8.99 -6.86
C ASP A 103 0.46 -8.83 -7.78
N GLN A 104 -0.30 -7.76 -7.63
CA GLN A 104 -1.52 -7.47 -8.38
C GLN A 104 -1.28 -6.65 -9.67
N VAL A 105 -0.11 -6.01 -9.81
CA VAL A 105 0.15 -5.04 -10.88
C VAL A 105 -0.02 -5.64 -12.28
N ALA A 106 0.49 -6.86 -12.50
CA ALA A 106 0.41 -7.53 -13.80
C ALA A 106 -1.03 -7.84 -14.21
N ALA A 107 -1.85 -8.31 -13.26
CA ALA A 107 -3.25 -8.62 -13.51
C ALA A 107 -4.08 -7.35 -13.78
N LEU A 108 -3.86 -6.28 -13.01
CA LEU A 108 -4.52 -4.99 -13.20
C LEU A 108 -4.16 -4.35 -14.54
N ALA A 109 -2.88 -4.39 -14.94
CA ALA A 109 -2.43 -3.89 -16.23
C ALA A 109 -3.00 -4.71 -17.38
N ALA A 110 -2.96 -6.04 -17.29
CA ALA A 110 -3.52 -6.94 -18.32
C ALA A 110 -5.03 -6.78 -18.50
N ALA A 111 -5.76 -6.46 -17.44
CA ALA A 111 -7.20 -6.21 -17.47
C ALA A 111 -7.58 -4.79 -17.94
N GLY A 112 -6.58 -3.89 -18.18
CA GLY A 112 -6.82 -2.50 -18.53
C GLY A 112 -7.33 -1.64 -17.38
N GLY A 113 -7.11 -2.05 -16.13
CA GLY A 113 -7.41 -1.26 -14.94
C GLY A 113 -6.34 -0.21 -14.63
N LEU A 114 -5.14 -0.39 -15.15
CA LEU A 114 -4.02 0.55 -15.07
C LEU A 114 -3.52 0.89 -16.48
N ASP A 115 -3.23 2.16 -16.71
CA ASP A 115 -2.54 2.62 -17.92
C ASP A 115 -1.03 2.73 -17.70
N PRO A 116 -0.21 2.56 -18.76
CA PRO A 116 1.22 2.84 -18.71
C PRO A 116 1.49 4.29 -18.32
N ILE A 117 2.43 4.53 -17.40
CA ILE A 117 2.88 5.88 -17.04
C ILE A 117 3.83 6.37 -18.14
N ALA A 118 3.39 7.34 -18.95
CA ALA A 118 4.06 7.78 -20.18
C ALA A 118 5.41 8.43 -19.89
N ASP A 119 5.53 9.30 -18.89
CA ASP A 119 6.79 9.90 -18.42
C ASP A 119 7.09 9.46 -17.00
N SER A 120 7.82 8.36 -16.90
CA SER A 120 8.18 7.76 -15.61
C SER A 120 9.60 8.10 -15.13
N THR A 121 10.29 9.02 -15.81
CA THR A 121 11.72 9.30 -15.54
C THR A 121 11.95 9.80 -14.13
N GLU A 122 11.16 10.76 -13.66
CA GLU A 122 11.29 11.32 -12.30
C GLU A 122 10.96 10.28 -11.24
N ILE A 123 9.88 9.51 -11.43
CA ILE A 123 9.45 8.45 -10.51
C ILE A 123 10.54 7.39 -10.37
N ARG A 124 11.11 6.94 -11.50
CA ARG A 124 12.19 5.94 -11.51
C ARG A 124 13.45 6.43 -10.80
N ASN A 125 13.83 7.69 -11.01
CA ASN A 125 15.02 8.28 -10.39
C ASN A 125 14.85 8.54 -8.90
N ALA A 126 13.62 8.82 -8.45
CA ALA A 126 13.30 9.09 -7.05
C ALA A 126 13.06 7.83 -6.21
N SER A 127 12.82 6.67 -6.84
CA SER A 127 12.40 5.45 -6.16
C SER A 127 13.50 4.39 -6.10
N LEU A 128 13.46 3.56 -5.05
CA LEU A 128 14.32 2.39 -4.92
C LEU A 128 14.16 1.46 -6.14
N PRO A 129 15.26 0.90 -6.72
CA PRO A 129 15.17 0.05 -7.91
C PRO A 129 14.19 -1.12 -7.76
N ALA A 130 14.15 -1.77 -6.59
CA ALA A 130 13.21 -2.85 -6.31
C ALA A 130 11.74 -2.40 -6.35
N ALA A 131 11.45 -1.18 -5.87
CA ALA A 131 10.10 -0.62 -5.90
C ALA A 131 9.68 -0.21 -7.32
N VAL A 132 10.62 0.26 -8.14
CA VAL A 132 10.39 0.51 -9.57
C VAL A 132 10.11 -0.80 -10.31
N GLU A 133 10.87 -1.85 -10.03
CA GLU A 133 10.63 -3.17 -10.59
C GLU A 133 9.27 -3.72 -10.18
N ALA A 134 8.91 -3.59 -8.90
CA ALA A 134 7.63 -3.99 -8.35
C ALA A 134 6.44 -3.31 -9.04
N ALA A 135 6.58 -2.03 -9.39
CA ALA A 135 5.56 -1.23 -10.06
C ALA A 135 5.52 -1.40 -11.60
N SER A 136 6.36 -2.29 -12.15
CA SER A 136 6.54 -2.45 -13.61
C SER A 136 6.10 -3.82 -14.10
N VAL A 137 5.55 -3.85 -15.32
CA VAL A 137 5.30 -5.07 -16.11
C VAL A 137 6.11 -4.98 -17.39
N GLU A 138 6.96 -5.97 -17.64
CA GLU A 138 7.86 -5.99 -18.83
C GLU A 138 8.66 -4.68 -19.03
N GLY A 139 9.11 -4.08 -17.91
CA GLY A 139 9.88 -2.84 -17.91
C GLY A 139 9.07 -1.55 -18.06
N THR A 140 7.77 -1.63 -18.29
CA THR A 140 6.85 -0.48 -18.34
C THR A 140 6.26 -0.23 -16.95
N LEU A 141 6.34 1.01 -16.46
CA LEU A 141 5.77 1.41 -15.18
C LEU A 141 4.26 1.61 -15.29
N TYR A 142 3.48 1.00 -14.39
CA TYR A 142 2.01 1.08 -14.35
C TYR A 142 1.48 1.67 -13.05
N ALA A 143 2.31 1.80 -12.03
CA ALA A 143 1.90 2.32 -10.74
C ALA A 143 3.01 3.15 -10.08
N TYR A 144 2.64 3.93 -9.08
CA TYR A 144 3.54 4.80 -8.32
C TYR A 144 4.04 4.07 -7.07
N PRO A 145 5.36 3.89 -6.89
CA PRO A 145 5.92 3.27 -5.69
C PRO A 145 5.56 4.05 -4.42
N LEU A 146 4.89 3.41 -3.46
CA LEU A 146 4.46 4.01 -2.21
C LEU A 146 5.38 3.60 -1.05
N THR A 147 5.50 2.29 -0.82
CA THR A 147 6.40 1.74 0.19
C THR A 147 7.24 0.59 -0.38
N ALA A 148 8.37 0.29 0.27
CA ALA A 148 9.24 -0.83 -0.07
C ALA A 148 9.46 -1.73 1.16
N ASP A 149 8.40 -2.03 1.87
CA ASP A 149 8.42 -2.66 3.18
C ASP A 149 7.33 -3.72 3.38
N ASN A 150 6.70 -4.17 2.30
CA ASN A 150 5.65 -5.17 2.36
C ASN A 150 6.25 -6.57 2.62
N GLY A 151 6.64 -6.79 3.87
CA GLY A 151 7.19 -8.03 4.40
C GLY A 151 6.91 -8.11 5.90
N TYR A 152 7.20 -9.26 6.50
CA TYR A 152 6.96 -9.51 7.91
C TYR A 152 8.21 -10.03 8.62
N PHE A 153 8.25 -9.79 9.92
CA PHE A 153 9.35 -10.12 10.81
C PHE A 153 8.80 -10.34 12.23
N LEU A 154 9.68 -10.58 13.21
CA LEU A 154 9.31 -10.80 14.59
C LEU A 154 9.31 -9.50 15.41
N TYR A 155 8.19 -9.20 16.07
CA TYR A 155 8.13 -8.32 17.21
C TYR A 155 8.23 -9.12 18.51
N TYR A 156 8.98 -8.61 19.52
CA TYR A 156 9.08 -9.24 20.83
C TYR A 156 9.24 -8.22 21.94
N ASN A 157 8.74 -8.55 23.11
CA ASN A 157 8.89 -7.71 24.30
C ASN A 157 10.15 -8.12 25.07
N LYS A 158 11.14 -7.23 25.10
CA LYS A 158 12.45 -7.41 25.76
C LYS A 158 12.36 -7.65 27.27
N ALA A 159 11.21 -7.43 27.91
CA ALA A 159 11.00 -7.79 29.31
C ALA A 159 10.88 -9.31 29.52
N TYR A 160 10.54 -10.06 28.46
CA TYR A 160 10.32 -11.51 28.50
C TYR A 160 11.36 -12.31 27.73
N PHE A 161 11.97 -11.73 26.71
CA PHE A 161 12.89 -12.43 25.81
C PHE A 161 14.27 -11.77 25.75
N SER A 162 15.32 -12.58 25.83
CA SER A 162 16.68 -12.19 25.47
C SER A 162 16.91 -12.36 23.96
N ASP A 163 18.05 -11.82 23.47
CA ASP A 163 18.47 -12.00 22.06
C ASP A 163 18.75 -13.47 21.72
N GLU A 164 19.03 -14.33 22.70
CA GLU A 164 19.22 -15.76 22.50
C GLU A 164 17.87 -16.49 22.37
N ASP A 165 16.87 -16.09 23.15
CA ASP A 165 15.54 -16.72 23.14
C ASP A 165 14.85 -16.56 21.80
N ILE A 166 14.97 -15.40 21.16
CA ILE A 166 14.33 -15.07 19.89
C ILE A 166 14.96 -15.78 18.67
N GLN A 167 15.99 -16.59 18.84
CA GLN A 167 16.59 -17.36 17.74
C GLN A 167 15.83 -18.66 17.45
N SER A 168 15.03 -19.16 18.39
CA SER A 168 14.25 -20.39 18.26
C SER A 168 12.81 -20.18 18.66
N LEU A 169 11.88 -20.56 17.77
CA LEU A 169 10.45 -20.47 18.04
C LEU A 169 10.05 -21.34 19.24
N GLU A 170 10.62 -22.54 19.36
CA GLU A 170 10.34 -23.44 20.49
C GLU A 170 10.71 -22.80 21.82
N ARG A 171 11.89 -22.14 21.90
CA ARG A 171 12.29 -21.44 23.13
C ARG A 171 11.36 -20.27 23.45
N MET A 172 10.92 -19.55 22.44
CA MET A 172 9.96 -18.47 22.62
C MET A 172 8.62 -18.98 23.16
N LEU A 173 8.13 -20.12 22.61
CA LEU A 173 6.88 -20.74 23.07
C LEU A 173 6.99 -21.24 24.52
N GLU A 174 8.12 -21.85 24.91
CA GLU A 174 8.37 -22.27 26.28
C GLU A 174 8.41 -21.08 27.26
N GLN A 175 9.04 -19.96 26.87
CA GLN A 175 9.07 -18.75 27.69
C GLN A 175 7.69 -18.10 27.81
N ALA A 176 6.92 -18.08 26.73
CA ALA A 176 5.56 -17.57 26.72
C ALA A 176 4.64 -18.40 27.62
N GLU A 177 4.70 -19.74 27.53
CA GLU A 177 3.97 -20.67 28.41
C GLU A 177 4.30 -20.44 29.88
N GLN A 178 5.60 -20.34 30.24
CA GLN A 178 6.04 -20.07 31.61
C GLN A 178 5.55 -18.72 32.15
N ALA A 179 5.41 -17.73 31.26
CA ALA A 179 4.90 -16.41 31.59
C ALA A 179 3.36 -16.33 31.59
N GLU A 180 2.64 -17.40 31.22
CA GLU A 180 1.20 -17.42 30.97
C GLU A 180 0.82 -16.35 29.92
N ARG A 181 1.58 -16.28 28.82
CA ARG A 181 1.46 -15.31 27.72
C ARG A 181 1.57 -16.04 26.38
N LEU A 182 1.42 -15.30 25.28
CA LEU A 182 1.31 -15.87 23.93
C LEU A 182 2.36 -15.27 22.98
N VAL A 183 2.78 -16.13 22.06
CA VAL A 183 3.42 -15.75 20.79
C VAL A 183 2.38 -15.92 19.70
N ALA A 184 2.11 -14.87 18.93
CA ALA A 184 1.04 -14.81 17.95
C ALA A 184 1.56 -14.84 16.50
N MET A 185 0.81 -15.48 15.62
CA MET A 185 1.04 -15.44 14.18
C MET A 185 -0.28 -15.76 13.46
N ASP A 186 -0.56 -15.09 12.35
CA ASP A 186 -1.77 -15.32 11.56
C ASP A 186 -1.57 -16.49 10.59
N TRP A 187 -2.09 -17.67 10.95
CA TRP A 187 -2.08 -18.86 10.08
C TRP A 187 -3.33 -18.97 9.20
N SER A 188 -4.27 -18.07 9.33
CA SER A 188 -5.40 -17.98 8.41
C SER A 188 -5.03 -17.31 7.09
N SER A 189 -3.80 -16.80 6.98
CA SER A 189 -3.27 -16.16 5.79
C SER A 189 -2.12 -16.98 5.18
N ALA A 190 -2.28 -17.44 3.94
CA ALA A 190 -1.25 -18.11 3.16
C ALA A 190 0.06 -17.32 3.10
N TRP A 191 -0.04 -15.98 3.17
CA TRP A 191 1.11 -15.08 3.13
C TRP A 191 2.04 -15.31 4.33
N TYR A 192 1.50 -15.48 5.53
CA TYR A 192 2.27 -15.80 6.71
C TYR A 192 2.67 -17.29 6.78
N VAL A 193 1.81 -18.22 6.30
CA VAL A 193 2.10 -19.67 6.30
C VAL A 193 3.36 -20.00 5.51
N TYR A 194 3.69 -19.22 4.48
CA TYR A 194 4.95 -19.36 3.73
C TYR A 194 6.19 -19.41 4.65
N ALA A 195 6.15 -18.78 5.82
CA ALA A 195 7.27 -18.76 6.76
C ALA A 195 7.79 -20.16 7.14
N PHE A 196 6.93 -21.16 7.12
CA PHE A 196 7.27 -22.53 7.43
C PHE A 196 7.76 -23.33 6.22
N PHE A 197 7.37 -22.95 5.01
CA PHE A 197 7.75 -23.67 3.79
C PHE A 197 9.02 -23.12 3.13
N GLY A 198 9.25 -21.83 3.24
CA GLY A 198 10.50 -21.25 2.76
C GLY A 198 11.72 -21.83 3.48
N ASN A 199 12.86 -21.89 2.82
CA ASN A 199 14.13 -22.47 3.29
C ASN A 199 14.11 -23.97 3.60
N THR A 200 13.02 -24.69 3.29
CA THR A 200 12.92 -26.15 3.42
C THR A 200 13.37 -26.89 2.17
N GLY A 201 13.52 -26.18 1.05
CA GLY A 201 13.68 -26.76 -0.29
C GLY A 201 12.35 -26.94 -1.03
N LEU A 202 11.21 -26.76 -0.34
CA LEU A 202 9.89 -26.72 -0.96
C LEU A 202 9.67 -25.29 -1.50
N THR A 203 9.18 -25.19 -2.73
CA THR A 203 9.14 -23.93 -3.46
C THR A 203 7.73 -23.59 -3.95
N VAL A 204 7.48 -22.32 -4.17
CA VAL A 204 6.30 -21.76 -4.82
C VAL A 204 6.72 -20.58 -5.66
N GLY A 205 6.05 -20.35 -6.78
CA GLY A 205 6.34 -19.22 -7.66
C GLY A 205 5.49 -19.24 -8.91
N LEU A 206 5.76 -18.28 -9.83
CA LEU A 206 5.15 -18.24 -11.15
C LEU A 206 5.89 -19.18 -12.11
N ASN A 207 5.14 -19.82 -13.00
CA ASN A 207 5.69 -20.49 -14.16
C ASN A 207 6.23 -19.46 -15.19
N GLU A 208 6.93 -19.93 -16.22
CA GLU A 208 7.50 -19.08 -17.28
C GLU A 208 6.43 -18.26 -18.05
N ASP A 209 5.16 -18.66 -17.97
CA ASP A 209 4.06 -17.94 -18.57
C ASP A 209 3.69 -16.64 -17.81
N GLY A 210 4.25 -16.43 -16.60
CA GLY A 210 3.95 -15.29 -15.75
C GLY A 210 2.50 -15.23 -15.22
N LEU A 211 1.70 -16.27 -15.43
CA LEU A 211 0.26 -16.31 -15.12
C LEU A 211 -0.12 -17.46 -14.19
N THR A 212 0.49 -18.61 -14.38
CA THR A 212 0.20 -19.83 -13.59
C THR A 212 1.27 -20.07 -12.54
N ASN A 213 0.87 -20.73 -11.44
CA ASN A 213 1.77 -21.03 -10.33
C ASN A 213 2.31 -22.45 -10.42
N TYR A 214 3.52 -22.64 -9.91
CA TYR A 214 3.97 -23.94 -9.43
C TYR A 214 4.05 -23.92 -7.90
N CYS A 215 3.78 -25.08 -7.27
CA CYS A 215 3.92 -25.25 -5.83
C CYS A 215 4.34 -26.70 -5.56
N THR A 216 5.44 -26.88 -4.82
CA THR A 216 5.98 -28.19 -4.48
C THR A 216 5.75 -28.57 -3.01
N TRP A 217 4.85 -27.85 -2.31
CA TRP A 217 4.62 -28.04 -0.87
C TRP A 217 4.09 -29.43 -0.49
N ASN A 218 3.51 -30.16 -1.43
CA ASN A 218 3.10 -31.54 -1.27
C ASN A 218 4.15 -32.54 -1.74
N SER A 219 5.37 -32.13 -2.06
CA SER A 219 6.44 -33.00 -2.53
C SER A 219 6.86 -34.02 -1.44
N THR A 220 7.21 -35.19 -1.89
CA THR A 220 7.85 -36.26 -1.09
C THR A 220 9.32 -36.42 -1.46
N GLU A 221 9.88 -35.52 -2.26
CA GLU A 221 11.28 -35.46 -2.65
C GLU A 221 12.05 -34.49 -1.78
N GLY A 222 13.35 -34.71 -1.62
CA GLY A 222 14.22 -33.86 -0.82
C GLY A 222 14.35 -34.30 0.63
N ASP A 223 15.04 -33.51 1.43
CA ASP A 223 15.33 -33.81 2.84
C ASP A 223 14.17 -33.47 3.79
N ILE A 224 13.33 -32.50 3.40
CA ILE A 224 12.13 -32.08 4.14
C ILE A 224 10.94 -32.21 3.20
N HIS A 225 9.92 -32.89 3.63
CA HIS A 225 8.68 -33.08 2.88
C HIS A 225 7.58 -32.16 3.43
N GLY A 226 6.55 -31.86 2.63
CA GLY A 226 5.42 -31.05 3.09
C GLY A 226 4.73 -31.60 4.34
N VAL A 227 4.66 -32.94 4.47
CA VAL A 227 4.13 -33.58 5.67
C VAL A 227 4.97 -33.33 6.93
N ASP A 228 6.27 -33.10 6.79
CA ASP A 228 7.13 -32.79 7.93
C ASP A 228 6.93 -31.36 8.40
N VAL A 229 6.72 -30.43 7.46
CA VAL A 229 6.31 -29.05 7.77
C VAL A 229 4.95 -29.03 8.49
N ALA A 230 3.96 -29.76 7.96
CA ALA A 230 2.63 -29.85 8.60
C ALA A 230 2.70 -30.44 10.02
N LYS A 231 3.55 -31.45 10.27
CA LYS A 231 3.77 -32.00 11.62
C LYS A 231 4.43 -30.98 12.57
N ALA A 232 5.41 -30.21 12.07
CA ALA A 232 6.06 -29.15 12.84
C ALA A 232 5.05 -28.04 13.21
N MET A 233 4.24 -27.58 12.25
CA MET A 233 3.16 -26.63 12.51
C MET A 233 2.16 -27.17 13.53
N LEU A 234 1.75 -28.44 13.42
CA LEU A 234 0.83 -29.04 14.39
C LEU A 234 1.43 -29.10 15.80
N ALA A 235 2.73 -29.37 15.93
CA ALA A 235 3.42 -29.34 17.21
C ALA A 235 3.44 -27.93 17.81
N ILE A 236 3.71 -26.91 17.00
CA ILE A 236 3.66 -25.48 17.40
C ILE A 236 2.24 -25.10 17.83
N ALA A 237 1.22 -25.43 17.03
CA ALA A 237 -0.18 -25.16 17.35
C ALA A 237 -0.67 -25.81 18.64
N SER A 238 -0.01 -26.90 19.06
CA SER A 238 -0.33 -27.61 20.30
C SER A 238 0.35 -27.01 21.54
N SER A 239 1.23 -26.02 21.37
CA SER A 239 1.90 -25.32 22.47
C SER A 239 0.93 -24.35 23.17
N PRO A 240 0.83 -24.37 24.52
CA PRO A 240 0.03 -23.38 25.24
C PRO A 240 0.54 -21.93 25.06
N GLY A 241 1.80 -21.74 24.69
CA GLY A 241 2.40 -20.45 24.41
C GLY A 241 2.14 -19.90 23.01
N PHE A 242 1.42 -20.64 22.12
CA PHE A 242 1.12 -20.22 20.76
C PHE A 242 -0.35 -19.80 20.60
N ALA A 243 -0.58 -18.76 19.78
CA ALA A 243 -1.93 -18.41 19.34
C ALA A 243 -1.95 -18.07 17.84
N ASN A 244 -2.92 -18.65 17.13
CA ASN A 244 -3.29 -18.19 15.79
C ASN A 244 -4.16 -16.94 15.95
N MET A 245 -3.67 -15.80 15.50
CA MET A 245 -4.31 -14.49 15.65
C MET A 245 -4.12 -13.66 14.39
N THR A 246 -5.18 -13.03 13.92
CA THR A 246 -5.13 -11.99 12.90
C THR A 246 -4.28 -10.78 13.36
N ASP A 247 -3.85 -9.91 12.44
CA ASP A 247 -3.10 -8.70 12.79
C ASP A 247 -3.87 -7.81 13.81
N GLN A 248 -5.19 -7.74 13.70
CA GLN A 248 -6.03 -6.99 14.64
C GLN A 248 -6.05 -7.62 16.04
N GLU A 249 -6.19 -8.94 16.13
CA GLU A 249 -6.14 -9.68 17.40
C GLU A 249 -4.74 -9.63 18.02
N PHE A 250 -3.69 -9.71 17.20
CA PHE A 250 -2.30 -9.51 17.62
C PHE A 250 -2.13 -8.16 18.31
N LEU A 251 -2.56 -7.05 17.68
CA LEU A 251 -2.46 -5.72 18.28
C LEU A 251 -3.27 -5.59 19.57
N ALA A 252 -4.46 -6.14 19.62
CA ALA A 252 -5.27 -6.14 20.83
C ALA A 252 -4.54 -6.87 21.97
N GLY A 253 -3.98 -8.04 21.69
CA GLY A 253 -3.21 -8.82 22.65
C GLY A 253 -1.89 -8.15 23.09
N VAL A 254 -1.25 -7.39 22.20
CA VAL A 254 -0.07 -6.55 22.52
C VAL A 254 -0.47 -5.43 23.50
N GLN A 255 -1.62 -4.79 23.29
CA GLN A 255 -2.12 -3.68 24.11
C GLN A 255 -2.58 -4.13 25.49
N ASP A 256 -3.23 -5.28 25.61
CA ASP A 256 -3.69 -5.83 26.88
C ASP A 256 -2.62 -6.66 27.63
N GLY A 257 -1.49 -6.93 26.97
CA GLY A 257 -0.34 -7.63 27.53
C GLY A 257 -0.48 -9.16 27.51
N THR A 258 -1.45 -9.75 26.85
CA THR A 258 -1.58 -11.21 26.65
C THR A 258 -0.57 -11.71 25.64
N VAL A 259 -0.28 -10.93 24.59
CA VAL A 259 0.73 -11.24 23.59
C VAL A 259 2.04 -10.53 23.92
N ILE A 260 3.14 -11.29 23.95
CA ILE A 260 4.50 -10.78 24.27
C ILE A 260 5.47 -10.94 23.11
N ALA A 261 5.09 -11.63 22.05
CA ALA A 261 5.79 -11.66 20.77
C ALA A 261 4.82 -12.03 19.65
N GLY A 262 5.16 -11.69 18.41
CA GLY A 262 4.38 -12.13 17.27
C GLY A 262 4.98 -11.69 15.94
N VAL A 263 4.46 -12.31 14.88
CA VAL A 263 4.88 -12.05 13.50
C VAL A 263 3.93 -11.06 12.88
N SER A 264 4.46 -9.93 12.43
CA SER A 264 3.73 -8.88 11.72
C SER A 264 4.69 -7.99 10.92
N GLY A 265 4.18 -7.00 10.22
CA GLY A 265 4.98 -6.09 9.40
C GLY A 265 5.12 -4.69 10.01
N VAL A 266 5.78 -3.80 9.25
CA VAL A 266 6.06 -2.42 9.69
C VAL A 266 4.79 -1.60 9.94
N TRP A 267 3.65 -1.97 9.35
CA TRP A 267 2.36 -1.29 9.54
C TRP A 267 1.88 -1.28 11.00
N ASN A 268 2.39 -2.22 11.83
CA ASN A 268 2.10 -2.29 13.26
C ASN A 268 3.20 -1.67 14.14
N ALA A 269 4.29 -1.14 13.55
CA ALA A 269 5.46 -0.66 14.28
C ALA A 269 5.14 0.42 15.32
N VAL A 270 4.31 1.39 14.95
CA VAL A 270 3.91 2.50 15.84
C VAL A 270 3.09 1.97 17.02
N ALA A 271 2.07 1.16 16.74
CA ALA A 271 1.17 0.63 17.77
C ALA A 271 1.90 -0.30 18.76
N VAL A 272 2.79 -1.17 18.28
CA VAL A 272 3.61 -2.04 19.13
C VAL A 272 4.59 -1.22 19.97
N GLN A 273 5.22 -0.17 19.38
CA GLN A 273 6.10 0.73 20.10
C GLN A 273 5.36 1.52 21.20
N GLU A 274 4.15 1.96 20.95
CA GLU A 274 3.31 2.64 21.94
C GLU A 274 2.95 1.72 23.11
N ALA A 275 2.62 0.44 22.84
CA ALA A 275 2.25 -0.51 23.86
C ALA A 275 3.42 -0.99 24.72
N TRP A 276 4.57 -1.32 24.12
CA TRP A 276 5.71 -1.89 24.84
C TRP A 276 6.80 -0.86 25.20
N GLY A 277 6.78 0.33 24.60
CA GLY A 277 7.70 1.42 24.88
C GLY A 277 9.16 1.00 24.69
N LYS A 278 10.00 1.21 25.72
CA LYS A 278 11.44 0.85 25.71
C LYS A 278 11.70 -0.67 25.60
N ASN A 279 10.70 -1.49 25.86
CA ASN A 279 10.81 -2.94 25.79
C ASN A 279 10.49 -3.48 24.39
N THR A 280 10.16 -2.62 23.44
CA THR A 280 9.94 -3.04 22.05
C THR A 280 11.23 -3.60 21.46
N GLY A 281 11.15 -4.80 20.91
CA GLY A 281 12.16 -5.44 20.11
C GLY A 281 11.59 -5.80 18.75
N ALA A 282 12.44 -5.76 17.74
CA ALA A 282 12.15 -6.28 16.39
C ALA A 282 13.38 -7.03 15.87
N ALA A 283 13.16 -8.17 15.23
CA ALA A 283 14.22 -9.02 14.71
C ALA A 283 13.71 -9.80 13.49
N LYS A 284 14.65 -10.41 12.72
CA LYS A 284 14.25 -11.42 11.75
C LYS A 284 13.49 -12.55 12.45
N LEU A 285 12.69 -13.31 11.70
CA LEU A 285 11.98 -14.48 12.21
C LEU A 285 12.95 -15.49 12.84
N PRO A 286 12.52 -16.26 13.86
CA PRO A 286 13.31 -17.33 14.45
C PRO A 286 13.51 -18.50 13.50
N SER A 287 14.32 -19.46 13.90
CA SER A 287 14.27 -20.81 13.35
C SER A 287 13.22 -21.67 14.07
N TYR A 288 12.79 -22.73 13.42
CA TYR A 288 11.91 -23.74 14.00
C TYR A 288 12.42 -25.14 13.67
N THR A 289 12.01 -26.14 14.43
CA THR A 289 12.42 -27.54 14.23
C THR A 289 11.50 -28.24 13.22
N CYS A 290 12.07 -28.65 12.08
CA CYS A 290 11.38 -29.45 11.09
C CYS A 290 12.23 -30.64 10.65
N ALA A 291 11.68 -31.86 10.63
CA ALA A 291 12.38 -33.10 10.28
C ALA A 291 13.70 -33.30 11.07
N GLY A 292 13.74 -32.86 12.34
CA GLY A 292 14.92 -32.95 13.20
C GLY A 292 16.03 -31.93 12.92
N ARG A 293 15.77 -30.91 12.14
CA ARG A 293 16.69 -29.81 11.79
C ARG A 293 16.11 -28.46 12.20
N GLN A 294 17.00 -27.52 12.49
CA GLN A 294 16.62 -26.10 12.63
C GLN A 294 16.50 -25.48 11.23
N VAL A 295 15.32 -24.96 10.91
CA VAL A 295 15.01 -24.29 9.66
C VAL A 295 14.73 -22.82 9.95
N GLN A 296 15.48 -21.91 9.34
CA GLN A 296 15.21 -20.48 9.42
C GLN A 296 13.87 -20.17 8.75
N MET A 297 12.95 -19.56 9.49
CA MET A 297 11.66 -19.15 8.93
C MET A 297 11.87 -18.09 7.84
N ALA A 298 11.14 -18.23 6.77
CA ALA A 298 11.18 -17.32 5.62
C ALA A 298 10.08 -16.24 5.68
N SER A 299 10.08 -15.31 4.75
CA SER A 299 8.98 -14.38 4.55
C SER A 299 8.76 -14.12 3.08
N PHE A 300 7.58 -13.63 2.73
CA PHE A 300 7.42 -12.86 1.51
C PHE A 300 7.98 -11.46 1.71
N SER A 301 8.33 -10.81 0.60
CA SER A 301 8.71 -9.41 0.52
C SER A 301 8.04 -8.78 -0.70
N GLY A 302 7.81 -7.49 -0.65
CA GLY A 302 7.19 -6.76 -1.74
C GLY A 302 7.10 -5.26 -1.45
N CYS A 303 6.29 -4.61 -2.26
CA CYS A 303 6.04 -3.17 -2.20
C CYS A 303 4.52 -2.92 -2.16
N LYS A 304 4.14 -1.77 -1.62
CA LYS A 304 2.82 -1.22 -1.83
C LYS A 304 2.89 -0.11 -2.86
N LEU A 305 1.89 -0.04 -3.69
CA LEU A 305 1.83 0.82 -4.85
C LEU A 305 0.56 1.66 -4.82
N ILE A 306 0.60 2.81 -5.50
CA ILE A 306 -0.59 3.59 -5.82
C ILE A 306 -0.89 3.43 -7.31
N GLY A 307 -2.10 2.97 -7.61
CA GLY A 307 -2.64 2.88 -8.95
C GLY A 307 -3.56 4.06 -9.27
N VAL A 308 -3.63 4.40 -10.55
CA VAL A 308 -4.66 5.29 -11.10
C VAL A 308 -5.55 4.46 -12.00
N ASN A 309 -6.85 4.48 -11.72
CA ASN A 309 -7.83 3.76 -12.51
C ASN A 309 -7.93 4.36 -13.91
N ALA A 310 -7.70 3.55 -14.93
CA ALA A 310 -7.79 3.94 -16.33
C ALA A 310 -9.20 4.44 -16.72
N TYR A 311 -10.22 4.13 -15.91
CA TYR A 311 -11.63 4.53 -16.09
C TYR A 311 -12.01 5.77 -15.26
N SER A 312 -11.03 6.44 -14.59
CA SER A 312 -11.31 7.64 -13.81
C SER A 312 -12.00 8.72 -14.64
N GLY A 313 -13.03 9.34 -14.08
CA GLY A 313 -13.69 10.51 -14.68
C GLY A 313 -12.83 11.77 -14.70
N TYR A 314 -11.73 11.79 -13.93
CA TYR A 314 -10.80 12.92 -13.80
C TYR A 314 -9.32 12.47 -13.90
N PRO A 315 -8.90 11.82 -15.02
CA PRO A 315 -7.61 11.14 -15.11
C PRO A 315 -6.41 12.04 -14.80
N GLU A 316 -6.41 13.29 -15.26
CA GLU A 316 -5.31 14.23 -14.98
C GLU A 316 -5.18 14.55 -13.48
N TRP A 317 -6.29 14.67 -12.77
CA TRP A 317 -6.30 14.95 -11.35
C TRP A 317 -6.01 13.71 -10.50
N ALA A 318 -6.45 12.54 -10.95
CA ALA A 318 -6.13 11.26 -10.34
C ALA A 318 -4.60 10.99 -10.41
N VAL A 319 -3.96 11.25 -11.56
CA VAL A 319 -2.50 11.18 -11.72
C VAL A 319 -1.79 12.13 -10.77
N ARG A 320 -2.19 13.42 -10.73
CA ARG A 320 -1.59 14.41 -9.83
C ARG A 320 -1.76 14.04 -8.35
N LEU A 321 -2.89 13.45 -7.99
CA LEU A 321 -3.12 12.98 -6.63
C LEU A 321 -2.24 11.77 -6.29
N ALA A 322 -2.09 10.82 -7.22
CA ALA A 322 -1.20 9.67 -7.05
C ALA A 322 0.27 10.11 -6.88
N GLU A 323 0.74 11.04 -7.71
CA GLU A 323 2.07 11.65 -7.59
C GLU A 323 2.23 12.41 -6.27
N TRP A 324 1.19 13.11 -5.82
CA TRP A 324 1.21 13.82 -4.54
C TRP A 324 1.31 12.86 -3.36
N ILE A 325 0.48 11.80 -3.34
CA ILE A 325 0.50 10.78 -2.28
C ILE A 325 1.89 10.12 -2.18
N THR A 326 2.57 9.93 -3.32
CA THR A 326 3.84 9.18 -3.41
C THR A 326 5.09 10.06 -3.49
N ASN A 327 4.98 11.38 -3.39
CA ASN A 327 6.13 12.27 -3.41
C ASN A 327 7.01 12.11 -2.15
N GLU A 328 8.21 12.70 -2.17
CA GLU A 328 9.18 12.60 -1.07
C GLU A 328 8.60 13.07 0.27
N GLU A 329 7.91 14.21 0.28
CA GLU A 329 7.35 14.81 1.50
C GLU A 329 6.29 13.90 2.14
N ASN A 330 5.37 13.36 1.34
CA ASN A 330 4.28 12.53 1.82
C ASN A 330 4.73 11.10 2.15
N GLN A 331 5.78 10.56 1.51
CA GLN A 331 6.40 9.32 1.96
C GLN A 331 7.15 9.51 3.28
N ARG A 332 7.78 10.66 3.51
CA ARG A 332 8.35 11.03 4.82
C ARG A 332 7.29 11.12 5.89
N LEU A 333 6.18 11.81 5.59
CA LEU A 333 5.03 11.92 6.49
C LEU A 333 4.45 10.54 6.82
N ARG A 334 4.33 9.65 5.83
CA ARG A 334 3.89 8.26 6.01
C ARG A 334 4.80 7.50 6.97
N PHE A 335 6.12 7.62 6.81
CA PHE A 335 7.06 7.01 7.75
C PHE A 335 6.88 7.58 9.17
N GLU A 336 6.74 8.89 9.32
CA GLU A 336 6.57 9.54 10.62
C GLU A 336 5.25 9.16 11.32
N ARG A 337 4.16 8.99 10.58
CA ARG A 337 2.83 8.67 11.11
C ARG A 337 2.59 7.17 11.26
N ARG A 338 3.15 6.37 10.37
CA ARG A 338 2.82 4.94 10.22
C ARG A 338 4.03 4.02 10.40
N GLY A 339 5.25 4.54 10.43
CA GLY A 339 6.49 3.74 10.49
C GLY A 339 6.78 2.95 9.22
N GLN A 340 5.99 3.14 8.15
CA GLN A 340 6.10 2.38 6.91
C GLN A 340 7.35 2.79 6.12
N GLY A 341 8.09 1.79 5.59
CA GLY A 341 9.35 1.99 4.89
C GLY A 341 9.13 2.61 3.51
N PRO A 342 9.72 3.77 3.24
CA PRO A 342 9.47 4.51 2.01
C PRO A 342 10.11 3.84 0.79
N ALA A 343 9.43 3.94 -0.35
CA ALA A 343 10.00 3.61 -1.65
C ALA A 343 10.91 4.72 -2.20
N ASN A 344 10.77 5.97 -1.73
CA ASN A 344 11.61 7.10 -2.15
C ASN A 344 13.04 6.96 -1.60
N ILE A 345 14.05 7.07 -2.46
CA ILE A 345 15.47 6.86 -2.14
C ILE A 345 15.95 7.84 -1.06
N ASN A 346 15.59 9.12 -1.13
CA ASN A 346 16.05 10.13 -0.17
C ASN A 346 15.48 9.87 1.22
N VAL A 347 14.20 9.51 1.28
CA VAL A 347 13.54 9.21 2.55
C VAL A 347 14.08 7.91 3.13
N ALA A 348 14.22 6.85 2.31
CA ALA A 348 14.78 5.57 2.73
C ALA A 348 16.19 5.70 3.34
N ASN A 349 17.01 6.58 2.80
CA ASN A 349 18.36 6.85 3.29
C ASN A 349 18.42 7.88 4.43
N SER A 350 17.29 8.41 4.89
CA SER A 350 17.28 9.35 6.02
C SER A 350 17.71 8.66 7.32
N SER A 351 18.31 9.44 8.22
CA SER A 351 18.76 8.92 9.53
C SER A 351 17.60 8.38 10.39
N GLN A 352 16.41 8.92 10.22
CA GLN A 352 15.21 8.46 10.94
C GLN A 352 14.79 7.06 10.51
N VAL A 353 14.73 6.81 9.19
CA VAL A 353 14.39 5.48 8.63
C VAL A 353 15.48 4.47 8.99
N GLN A 354 16.74 4.84 8.84
CA GLN A 354 17.88 3.97 9.14
C GLN A 354 18.02 3.63 10.65
N ALA A 355 17.44 4.43 11.54
CA ALA A 355 17.39 4.16 12.97
C ALA A 355 16.17 3.32 13.41
N SER A 356 15.24 3.01 12.51
CA SER A 356 14.05 2.23 12.83
C SER A 356 14.39 0.77 13.10
N GLN A 357 14.01 0.24 14.28
CA GLN A 357 14.21 -1.18 14.61
C GLN A 357 13.37 -2.09 13.70
N ALA A 358 12.15 -1.68 13.35
CA ALA A 358 11.28 -2.43 12.46
C ALA A 358 11.87 -2.54 11.04
N ILE A 359 12.39 -1.44 10.48
CA ILE A 359 13.07 -1.45 9.17
C ILE A 359 14.35 -2.29 9.22
N ALA A 360 15.13 -2.20 10.30
CA ALA A 360 16.32 -3.03 10.47
C ALA A 360 15.99 -4.53 10.55
N ALA A 361 14.90 -4.90 11.24
CA ALA A 361 14.42 -6.27 11.32
C ALA A 361 13.94 -6.80 9.96
N LEU A 362 13.18 -5.98 9.23
CA LEU A 362 12.74 -6.30 7.87
C LEU A 362 13.92 -6.51 6.93
N LEU A 363 14.93 -5.64 7.01
CA LEU A 363 16.15 -5.77 6.21
C LEU A 363 16.92 -7.05 6.57
N ALA A 364 17.05 -7.39 7.85
CA ALA A 364 17.67 -8.65 8.28
C ALA A 364 16.86 -9.88 7.83
N GLN A 365 15.53 -9.77 7.76
CA GLN A 365 14.65 -10.84 7.26
C GLN A 365 14.75 -11.00 5.73
N SER A 366 15.09 -9.94 4.99
CA SER A 366 15.14 -9.96 3.53
C SER A 366 16.13 -11.00 2.95
N GLU A 367 17.16 -11.38 3.72
CA GLU A 367 18.08 -12.49 3.35
C GLU A 367 17.36 -13.84 3.25
N PHE A 368 16.19 -13.97 3.87
CA PHE A 368 15.36 -15.19 3.94
C PHE A 368 13.99 -14.95 3.31
N SER A 369 13.87 -13.98 2.41
CA SER A 369 12.60 -13.63 1.80
C SER A 369 12.53 -14.03 0.32
N GLN A 370 11.30 -14.18 -0.16
CA GLN A 370 10.96 -14.32 -1.56
C GLN A 370 10.02 -13.18 -1.96
N ILE A 371 10.21 -12.62 -3.16
CA ILE A 371 9.28 -11.64 -3.72
C ILE A 371 7.92 -12.32 -3.90
N GLN A 372 6.84 -11.66 -3.46
CA GLN A 372 5.48 -12.21 -3.43
C GLN A 372 4.79 -12.31 -4.80
N ARG A 373 5.52 -12.31 -5.91
CA ARG A 373 4.98 -12.47 -7.27
C ARG A 373 4.48 -13.91 -7.47
N ILE A 374 3.30 -14.18 -6.94
CA ILE A 374 2.62 -15.46 -7.02
C ILE A 374 1.21 -15.15 -7.54
N GLY A 375 0.74 -15.88 -8.54
CA GLY A 375 -0.57 -15.60 -9.15
C GLY A 375 -1.74 -15.84 -8.19
N GLY A 376 -2.82 -15.09 -8.38
CA GLY A 376 -3.91 -14.91 -7.44
C GLY A 376 -4.66 -16.17 -6.99
N LYS A 377 -4.50 -17.31 -7.66
CA LYS A 377 -5.13 -18.59 -7.23
C LYS A 377 -4.33 -19.40 -6.22
N PHE A 378 -3.20 -18.88 -5.72
CA PHE A 378 -2.42 -19.52 -4.68
C PHE A 378 -2.97 -19.21 -3.28
N TRP A 379 -3.39 -17.96 -3.06
CA TRP A 379 -3.67 -17.43 -1.72
C TRP A 379 -4.85 -18.14 -1.03
N ASP A 380 -6.01 -18.19 -1.67
CA ASP A 380 -7.22 -18.74 -1.07
C ASP A 380 -7.10 -20.22 -0.70
N PRO A 381 -6.65 -21.12 -1.63
CA PRO A 381 -6.54 -22.54 -1.31
C PRO A 381 -5.50 -22.88 -0.23
N VAL A 382 -4.53 -22.00 0.01
CA VAL A 382 -3.50 -22.22 1.04
C VAL A 382 -3.95 -21.67 2.40
N SER A 383 -4.87 -20.70 2.39
CA SER A 383 -5.46 -20.14 3.61
C SER A 383 -6.57 -21.02 4.21
N GLU A 384 -7.20 -21.90 3.41
CA GLU A 384 -8.18 -22.93 3.84
C GLU A 384 -7.52 -24.13 4.53
#